data_ec9c9eba96df08ab47223bfde4737b0f
#
_entry.id   ec9c9eba96df08ab47223bfde4737b0f
#
_cell.length_a   1.000
_cell.length_b   1.000
_cell.length_c   1.000
_cell.angle_alpha   90.00
_cell.angle_beta   90.00
_cell.angle_gamma   90.00
#
_symmetry.space_group_name_H-M   'P 1'
#
loop_
_entity.id
_entity.type
_entity.pdbx_description
1 polymer ?
#
loop_
_entity_poly.entity_id
_entity_poly.type
_entity_poly.pdbx_seq_one_letter_code
_entity_poly.pdbx_strand_id
1 'polypeptide(L)'
;YIMLFKWNYKPPTKEEKQAADELGAKLNISPILAQLLMQRGITTESAAKRFFHPQLADLINPFLMKDMDLAVDRLNDAMGRKERILVYGDYDVDGCTAVALVYKFIQQFYSNIEYYIPDRYDEGYGVSKKGIDYAKEAGVKLIIILDCGIKAVEEVAYAKSLGIDFIICDHHMPDEELPPAVAVLNPKRADDSYPFKHLCGCGVGFKFMQAFAKNNGIPFARLIPLLDLCAVSIAADIVPVVDENRILAFHGLKALNQNPSIGLKAIIDICGLGGRDITMSDIVFKIGPRINASGRMESGRESVDLLVERDFSHALSKAKHIDCYNEQRKDIDKQMTEEANNIVSRLESQRHQSSIVLYDENWKKGVIGIVASRLTEIYFRPTVVLTRDGDFATGSARSVTGFDVYSAIKSCRDMLVNFGGHTYAAGLTLRWDDIQKFRKRFQKYVDEHIQPEQTEAMLNIDAEIDFRDITKKMHSDLKRFAPFGPCNTKPLFCTTGVYDYGTSKVVGREQEHIKLELVDSKSSNVVNGIAFGQSASARYIKSKRSFDIAYTIEDNIFKRNMVQLQIEDIRPAEEDE
;
A
#
# COMPACT_ATOMS: atom_id res chain seq x y z
N TYR A 1 32.77 -4.14 7.04
CA TYR A 1 31.67 -4.58 6.20
C TYR A 1 30.54 -5.13 7.08
N ILE A 2 29.32 -4.72 6.85
CA ILE A 2 28.15 -5.28 7.53
C ILE A 2 27.20 -5.75 6.43
N MET A 3 26.93 -7.05 6.38
CA MET A 3 25.89 -7.59 5.51
C MET A 3 24.52 -7.14 6.05
N LEU A 4 23.75 -6.49 5.21
CA LEU A 4 22.45 -5.94 5.62
C LEU A 4 21.36 -7.02 5.60
N PHE A 5 21.45 -7.98 4.66
CA PHE A 5 20.37 -8.93 4.41
C PHE A 5 20.89 -10.35 4.21
N LYS A 6 20.07 -11.33 4.57
CA LYS A 6 20.23 -12.72 4.14
C LYS A 6 19.58 -12.89 2.77
N TRP A 7 20.33 -13.33 1.79
CA TRP A 7 19.81 -13.52 0.43
C TRP A 7 19.14 -14.90 0.31
N ASN A 8 17.91 -14.88 -0.16
CA ASN A 8 17.15 -16.06 -0.49
C ASN A 8 17.06 -16.17 -2.01
N TYR A 9 17.89 -17.01 -2.60
CA TYR A 9 17.89 -17.29 -4.03
C TYR A 9 17.76 -18.78 -4.27
N LYS A 10 16.81 -19.16 -5.11
CA LYS A 10 16.63 -20.52 -5.57
C LYS A 10 16.86 -20.56 -7.08
N PRO A 11 17.98 -21.14 -7.55
CA PRO A 11 18.23 -21.30 -8.99
C PRO A 11 17.11 -22.12 -9.65
N PRO A 12 16.69 -21.77 -10.88
CA PRO A 12 15.69 -22.54 -11.60
C PRO A 12 16.22 -23.92 -11.98
N THR A 13 15.35 -24.92 -11.94
CA THR A 13 15.66 -26.28 -12.40
C THR A 13 15.92 -26.29 -13.91
N LYS A 14 16.40 -27.44 -14.44
CA LYS A 14 16.59 -27.58 -15.90
C LYS A 14 15.28 -27.49 -16.66
N GLU A 15 14.23 -28.05 -16.11
CA GLU A 15 12.88 -28.03 -16.68
C GLU A 15 12.31 -26.62 -16.70
N GLU A 16 12.50 -25.87 -15.60
CA GLU A 16 12.07 -24.46 -15.52
C GLU A 16 12.84 -23.57 -16.51
N LYS A 17 14.16 -23.79 -16.67
CA LYS A 17 14.97 -23.10 -17.68
C LYS A 17 14.48 -23.39 -19.11
N GLN A 18 14.23 -24.66 -19.43
CA GLN A 18 13.72 -25.02 -20.75
C GLN A 18 12.35 -24.38 -21.02
N ALA A 19 11.44 -24.43 -20.06
CA ALA A 19 10.13 -23.79 -20.18
C ALA A 19 10.24 -22.26 -20.35
N ALA A 20 11.18 -21.61 -19.66
CA ALA A 20 11.45 -20.18 -19.82
C ALA A 20 12.03 -19.84 -21.21
N ASP A 21 12.94 -20.68 -21.74
CA ASP A 21 13.47 -20.56 -23.11
C ASP A 21 12.35 -20.63 -24.15
N GLU A 22 11.45 -21.62 -24.03
CA GLU A 22 10.33 -21.82 -24.93
C GLU A 22 9.32 -20.64 -24.89
N LEU A 23 8.98 -20.20 -23.67
CA LEU A 23 8.06 -19.05 -23.48
C LEU A 23 8.72 -17.75 -23.97
N GLY A 24 10.00 -17.54 -23.68
CA GLY A 24 10.77 -16.39 -24.11
C GLY A 24 10.83 -16.28 -25.64
N ALA A 25 11.07 -17.39 -26.32
CA ALA A 25 11.08 -17.45 -27.79
C ALA A 25 9.71 -17.07 -28.39
N LYS A 26 8.61 -17.61 -27.84
CA LYS A 26 7.24 -17.27 -28.28
C LYS A 26 6.89 -15.79 -28.10
N LEU A 27 7.35 -15.19 -27.02
CA LEU A 27 7.07 -13.79 -26.67
C LEU A 27 8.10 -12.79 -27.22
N ASN A 28 9.21 -13.28 -27.81
CA ASN A 28 10.36 -12.47 -28.23
C ASN A 28 10.94 -11.61 -27.08
N ILE A 29 11.07 -12.22 -25.89
CA ILE A 29 11.73 -11.63 -24.71
C ILE A 29 12.87 -12.54 -24.25
N SER A 30 13.75 -12.03 -23.37
CA SER A 30 14.83 -12.86 -22.82
C SER A 30 14.26 -14.00 -21.95
N PRO A 31 14.96 -15.16 -21.87
CA PRO A 31 14.58 -16.26 -20.98
C PRO A 31 14.46 -15.83 -19.52
N ILE A 32 15.31 -14.89 -19.07
CA ILE A 32 15.26 -14.31 -17.72
C ILE A 32 13.90 -13.67 -17.46
N LEU A 33 13.38 -12.88 -18.39
CA LEU A 33 12.05 -12.23 -18.25
C LEU A 33 10.91 -13.25 -18.35
N ALA A 34 11.07 -14.30 -19.15
CA ALA A 34 10.12 -15.41 -19.20
C ALA A 34 10.08 -16.17 -17.86
N GLN A 35 11.24 -16.40 -17.22
CA GLN A 35 11.32 -16.97 -15.87
C GLN A 35 10.57 -16.09 -14.85
N LEU A 36 10.74 -14.77 -14.90
CA LEU A 36 10.01 -13.84 -14.03
C LEU A 36 8.48 -13.91 -14.22
N LEU A 37 8.00 -14.10 -15.45
CA LEU A 37 6.57 -14.34 -15.72
C LEU A 37 6.11 -15.66 -15.06
N MET A 38 6.87 -16.73 -15.24
CA MET A 38 6.54 -18.05 -14.68
C MET A 38 6.48 -18.02 -13.14
N GLN A 39 7.41 -17.32 -12.48
CA GLN A 39 7.38 -17.11 -11.04
C GLN A 39 6.10 -16.39 -10.57
N ARG A 40 5.46 -15.60 -11.43
CA ARG A 40 4.16 -14.95 -11.23
C ARG A 40 2.96 -15.80 -11.64
N GLY A 41 3.17 -17.07 -11.94
CA GLY A 41 2.13 -17.99 -12.42
C GLY A 41 1.70 -17.77 -13.88
N ILE A 42 2.44 -16.96 -14.64
CA ILE A 42 2.14 -16.65 -16.05
C ILE A 42 2.96 -17.58 -16.95
N THR A 43 2.39 -18.71 -17.32
CA THR A 43 3.08 -19.80 -18.02
C THR A 43 2.68 -19.96 -19.50
N THR A 44 1.68 -19.21 -19.97
CA THR A 44 1.20 -19.32 -21.35
C THR A 44 1.34 -18.00 -22.11
N GLU A 45 1.51 -18.09 -23.42
CA GLU A 45 1.56 -16.92 -24.31
C GLU A 45 0.33 -16.02 -24.17
N SER A 46 -0.87 -16.62 -24.09
CA SER A 46 -2.12 -15.88 -23.92
C SER A 46 -2.18 -15.10 -22.59
N ALA A 47 -1.77 -15.74 -21.48
CA ALA A 47 -1.69 -15.08 -20.17
C ALA A 47 -0.67 -13.94 -20.17
N ALA A 48 0.50 -14.16 -20.80
CA ALA A 48 1.54 -13.14 -20.91
C ALA A 48 1.08 -11.93 -21.75
N LYS A 49 0.35 -12.17 -22.85
CA LYS A 49 -0.23 -11.08 -23.65
C LYS A 49 -1.22 -10.25 -22.83
N ARG A 50 -2.11 -10.86 -22.05
CA ARG A 50 -3.02 -10.14 -21.16
C ARG A 50 -2.26 -9.39 -20.06
N PHE A 51 -1.22 -9.99 -19.50
CA PHE A 51 -0.38 -9.34 -18.48
C PHE A 51 0.33 -8.08 -19.02
N PHE A 52 0.90 -8.15 -20.22
CA PHE A 52 1.60 -7.02 -20.85
C PHE A 52 0.67 -5.96 -21.44
N HIS A 53 -0.57 -6.33 -21.76
CA HIS A 53 -1.56 -5.46 -22.39
C HIS A 53 -2.91 -5.57 -21.68
N PRO A 54 -3.02 -5.11 -20.40
CA PRO A 54 -4.28 -5.13 -19.67
C PRO A 54 -5.36 -4.35 -20.44
N GLN A 55 -6.55 -4.93 -20.57
CA GLN A 55 -7.67 -4.30 -21.28
C GLN A 55 -8.82 -4.03 -20.32
N LEU A 56 -9.47 -2.87 -20.43
CA LEU A 56 -10.68 -2.56 -19.65
C LEU A 56 -11.85 -3.50 -19.95
N ALA A 57 -11.86 -4.09 -21.14
CA ALA A 57 -12.86 -5.09 -21.54
C ALA A 57 -12.73 -6.42 -20.75
N ASP A 58 -11.56 -6.67 -20.15
CA ASP A 58 -11.30 -7.87 -19.34
C ASP A 58 -11.73 -7.71 -17.86
N LEU A 59 -12.26 -6.55 -17.49
CA LEU A 59 -12.83 -6.36 -16.15
C LEU A 59 -14.00 -7.33 -15.94
N ILE A 60 -14.01 -7.97 -14.78
CA ILE A 60 -15.02 -8.95 -14.39
C ILE A 60 -16.41 -8.28 -14.36
N ASN A 61 -17.44 -9.02 -14.77
CA ASN A 61 -18.80 -8.51 -14.69
C ASN A 61 -19.18 -8.17 -13.23
N PRO A 62 -19.52 -6.91 -12.93
CA PRO A 62 -19.79 -6.48 -11.54
C PRO A 62 -20.98 -7.21 -10.91
N PHE A 63 -21.95 -7.68 -11.71
CA PHE A 63 -23.11 -8.40 -11.21
C PHE A 63 -22.82 -9.82 -10.72
N LEU A 64 -21.57 -10.30 -10.84
CA LEU A 64 -21.15 -11.55 -10.18
C LEU A 64 -20.90 -11.35 -8.67
N MET A 65 -20.73 -10.10 -8.22
CA MET A 65 -20.63 -9.79 -6.78
C MET A 65 -22.02 -9.87 -6.16
N LYS A 66 -22.13 -10.60 -5.04
CA LYS A 66 -23.39 -10.77 -4.35
C LYS A 66 -24.00 -9.44 -3.92
N ASP A 67 -25.32 -9.34 -3.93
CA ASP A 67 -26.14 -8.17 -3.62
C ASP A 67 -25.92 -6.96 -4.59
N MET A 68 -25.16 -7.10 -5.66
CA MET A 68 -24.92 -6.00 -6.60
C MET A 68 -26.19 -5.49 -7.28
N ASP A 69 -27.11 -6.40 -7.62
CA ASP A 69 -28.42 -6.08 -8.14
C ASP A 69 -29.25 -5.30 -7.12
N LEU A 70 -29.30 -5.75 -5.87
CA LEU A 70 -30.00 -5.06 -4.78
C LEU A 70 -29.42 -3.64 -4.54
N ALA A 71 -28.10 -3.49 -4.60
CA ALA A 71 -27.44 -2.20 -4.45
C ALA A 71 -27.83 -1.23 -5.57
N VAL A 72 -27.81 -1.71 -6.81
CA VAL A 72 -28.19 -0.91 -8.00
C VAL A 72 -29.67 -0.50 -7.95
N ASP A 73 -30.55 -1.44 -7.60
CA ASP A 73 -32.00 -1.19 -7.49
C ASP A 73 -32.28 -0.17 -6.37
N ARG A 74 -31.64 -0.31 -5.20
CA ARG A 74 -31.83 0.64 -4.09
C ARG A 74 -31.34 2.06 -4.43
N LEU A 75 -30.23 2.17 -5.16
CA LEU A 75 -29.72 3.46 -5.63
C LEU A 75 -30.68 4.10 -6.65
N ASN A 76 -31.19 3.33 -7.61
CA ASN A 76 -32.19 3.79 -8.57
C ASN A 76 -33.46 4.27 -7.86
N ASP A 77 -33.95 3.52 -6.87
CA ASP A 77 -35.11 3.88 -6.05
C ASP A 77 -34.88 5.19 -5.30
N ALA A 78 -33.70 5.39 -4.69
CA ALA A 78 -33.36 6.61 -3.99
C ALA A 78 -33.41 7.82 -4.93
N MET A 79 -32.81 7.70 -6.12
CA MET A 79 -32.84 8.75 -7.13
C MET A 79 -34.25 9.02 -7.64
N GLY A 80 -35.03 7.97 -7.92
CA GLY A 80 -36.41 8.08 -8.38
C GLY A 80 -37.33 8.76 -7.37
N ARG A 81 -37.14 8.48 -6.08
CA ARG A 81 -37.88 9.11 -4.95
C ARG A 81 -37.30 10.44 -4.51
N LYS A 82 -36.20 10.91 -5.13
CA LYS A 82 -35.48 12.15 -4.76
C LYS A 82 -34.98 12.15 -3.32
N GLU A 83 -34.62 10.98 -2.80
CA GLU A 83 -34.09 10.81 -1.45
C GLU A 83 -32.70 11.46 -1.32
N ARG A 84 -32.37 12.01 -0.16
CA ARG A 84 -31.03 12.50 0.12
C ARG A 84 -30.09 11.34 0.36
N ILE A 85 -28.95 11.31 -0.36
CA ILE A 85 -27.94 10.26 -0.32
C ILE A 85 -26.69 10.78 0.38
N LEU A 86 -26.12 10.00 1.30
CA LEU A 86 -24.84 10.27 1.94
C LEU A 86 -23.82 9.23 1.51
N VAL A 87 -22.71 9.68 0.93
CA VAL A 87 -21.54 8.84 0.66
C VAL A 87 -20.62 8.94 1.86
N TYR A 88 -20.43 7.83 2.56
CA TYR A 88 -19.68 7.75 3.81
C TYR A 88 -18.43 6.88 3.59
N GLY A 89 -17.28 7.24 4.11
CA GLY A 89 -16.08 6.41 3.99
C GLY A 89 -15.08 6.66 5.12
N ASP A 90 -14.03 5.83 5.15
CA ASP A 90 -12.93 6.02 6.10
C ASP A 90 -12.05 7.23 5.74
N TYR A 91 -11.20 7.63 6.67
CA TYR A 91 -10.35 8.82 6.59
C TYR A 91 -8.98 8.58 5.94
N ASP A 92 -8.65 7.36 5.54
CA ASP A 92 -7.40 7.06 4.83
C ASP A 92 -7.50 7.27 3.31
N VAL A 93 -6.44 6.93 2.58
CA VAL A 93 -6.40 7.13 1.12
C VAL A 93 -7.47 6.30 0.41
N ASP A 94 -7.66 5.04 0.81
CA ASP A 94 -8.65 4.17 0.17
C ASP A 94 -10.06 4.70 0.40
N GLY A 95 -10.44 4.99 1.66
CA GLY A 95 -11.73 5.57 1.99
C GLY A 95 -11.97 6.91 1.30
N CYS A 96 -11.02 7.84 1.37
CA CYS A 96 -11.15 9.16 0.74
C CYS A 96 -11.29 9.10 -0.80
N THR A 97 -10.50 8.24 -1.46
CA THR A 97 -10.59 8.07 -2.92
C THR A 97 -11.87 7.35 -3.34
N ALA A 98 -12.33 6.37 -2.56
CA ALA A 98 -13.58 5.67 -2.78
C ALA A 98 -14.78 6.62 -2.68
N VAL A 99 -14.83 7.45 -1.64
CA VAL A 99 -15.86 8.48 -1.46
C VAL A 99 -15.83 9.48 -2.62
N ALA A 100 -14.64 9.99 -2.97
CA ALA A 100 -14.49 10.92 -4.08
C ALA A 100 -14.97 10.32 -5.40
N LEU A 101 -14.63 9.04 -5.68
CA LEU A 101 -15.02 8.33 -6.90
C LEU A 101 -16.55 8.22 -7.00
N VAL A 102 -17.18 7.65 -5.97
CA VAL A 102 -18.64 7.39 -5.97
C VAL A 102 -19.40 8.72 -5.98
N TYR A 103 -19.01 9.69 -5.17
CA TYR A 103 -19.63 11.01 -5.15
C TYR A 103 -19.52 11.72 -6.50
N LYS A 104 -18.32 11.80 -7.10
CA LYS A 104 -18.11 12.45 -8.41
C LYS A 104 -18.91 11.78 -9.53
N PHE A 105 -19.03 10.45 -9.48
CA PHE A 105 -19.80 9.73 -10.49
C PHE A 105 -21.29 9.99 -10.37
N ILE A 106 -21.87 9.80 -9.17
CA ILE A 106 -23.31 9.99 -8.95
C ILE A 106 -23.72 11.45 -9.16
N GLN A 107 -22.90 12.42 -8.72
CA GLN A 107 -23.19 13.86 -8.85
C GLN A 107 -23.39 14.32 -10.31
N GLN A 108 -22.89 13.56 -11.31
CA GLN A 108 -23.15 13.87 -12.72
C GLN A 108 -24.63 13.72 -13.08
N PHE A 109 -25.38 12.93 -12.35
CA PHE A 109 -26.76 12.53 -12.65
C PHE A 109 -27.75 12.91 -11.54
N TYR A 110 -27.24 13.13 -10.33
CA TYR A 110 -28.05 13.36 -9.14
C TYR A 110 -27.41 14.37 -8.20
N SER A 111 -28.12 15.45 -7.90
CA SER A 111 -27.58 16.58 -7.11
C SER A 111 -27.88 16.49 -5.61
N ASN A 112 -28.88 15.69 -5.17
CA ASN A 112 -29.24 15.55 -3.76
C ASN A 112 -28.34 14.52 -3.05
N ILE A 113 -27.04 14.75 -3.11
CA ILE A 113 -25.98 13.89 -2.60
C ILE A 113 -24.93 14.71 -1.87
N GLU A 114 -24.42 14.17 -0.77
CA GLU A 114 -23.31 14.74 0.00
C GLU A 114 -22.38 13.63 0.48
N TYR A 115 -21.28 13.98 1.13
CA TYR A 115 -20.32 13.01 1.68
C TYR A 115 -19.95 13.32 3.13
N TYR A 116 -19.53 12.27 3.84
CA TYR A 116 -19.12 12.32 5.24
C TYR A 116 -17.89 11.46 5.47
N ILE A 117 -16.93 12.00 6.22
CA ILE A 117 -15.75 11.27 6.71
C ILE A 117 -15.74 11.43 8.22
N PRO A 118 -15.68 10.33 9.00
CA PRO A 118 -15.65 10.39 10.45
C PRO A 118 -14.35 11.02 10.96
N ASP A 119 -14.42 11.70 12.07
CA ASP A 119 -13.23 12.22 12.75
C ASP A 119 -12.49 11.10 13.47
N ARG A 120 -11.20 10.94 13.17
CA ARG A 120 -10.36 9.89 13.75
C ARG A 120 -10.29 9.94 15.28
N TYR A 121 -10.30 11.14 15.85
CA TYR A 121 -10.09 11.36 17.27
C TYR A 121 -11.39 11.28 18.05
N ASP A 122 -12.47 11.86 17.51
CA ASP A 122 -13.78 11.94 18.13
C ASP A 122 -14.66 10.71 17.90
N GLU A 123 -14.59 10.12 16.69
CA GLU A 123 -15.50 9.06 16.24
C GLU A 123 -14.80 7.71 16.09
N GLY A 124 -13.49 7.73 15.84
CA GLY A 124 -12.70 6.52 15.60
C GLY A 124 -12.78 6.03 14.15
N TYR A 125 -12.57 4.72 13.97
CA TYR A 125 -12.57 4.07 12.67
C TYR A 125 -13.97 3.55 12.32
N GLY A 126 -14.38 3.72 11.05
CA GLY A 126 -15.58 3.11 10.51
C GLY A 126 -16.87 3.88 10.79
N VAL A 127 -17.98 3.16 10.88
CA VAL A 127 -19.31 3.75 11.11
C VAL A 127 -19.44 4.25 12.53
N SER A 128 -19.84 5.51 12.70
CA SER A 128 -20.10 6.10 14.01
C SER A 128 -21.59 6.40 14.21
N LYS A 129 -22.07 6.34 15.46
CA LYS A 129 -23.42 6.81 15.82
C LYS A 129 -23.58 8.29 15.52
N LYS A 130 -22.54 9.10 15.76
CA LYS A 130 -22.52 10.54 15.44
C LYS A 130 -22.74 10.80 13.95
N GLY A 131 -22.10 10.02 13.06
CA GLY A 131 -22.32 10.11 11.61
C GLY A 131 -23.73 9.69 11.21
N ILE A 132 -24.33 8.70 11.88
CA ILE A 132 -25.71 8.28 11.64
C ILE A 132 -26.70 9.36 12.13
N ASP A 133 -26.46 9.95 13.30
CA ASP A 133 -27.28 11.05 13.85
C ASP A 133 -27.24 12.26 12.93
N TYR A 134 -26.05 12.64 12.43
CA TYR A 134 -25.90 13.66 11.40
C TYR A 134 -26.73 13.33 10.14
N ALA A 135 -26.67 12.11 9.65
CA ALA A 135 -27.46 11.66 8.50
C ALA A 135 -28.97 11.79 8.76
N LYS A 136 -29.42 11.47 9.97
CA LYS A 136 -30.82 11.61 10.38
C LYS A 136 -31.26 13.08 10.40
N GLU A 137 -30.47 13.96 11.00
CA GLU A 137 -30.75 15.39 11.07
C GLU A 137 -30.75 16.04 9.69
N ALA A 138 -29.85 15.62 8.80
CA ALA A 138 -29.78 16.07 7.41
C ALA A 138 -30.89 15.51 6.51
N GLY A 139 -31.74 14.60 7.01
CA GLY A 139 -32.84 14.00 6.25
C GLY A 139 -32.37 12.94 5.23
N VAL A 140 -31.21 12.35 5.42
CA VAL A 140 -30.67 11.27 4.58
C VAL A 140 -31.55 10.03 4.68
N LYS A 141 -31.75 9.33 3.57
CA LYS A 141 -32.49 8.07 3.49
C LYS A 141 -31.64 6.88 3.06
N LEU A 142 -30.53 7.15 2.39
CA LEU A 142 -29.59 6.12 1.94
C LEU A 142 -28.16 6.56 2.26
N ILE A 143 -27.42 5.69 2.96
CA ILE A 143 -25.97 5.82 3.15
C ILE A 143 -25.28 4.76 2.27
N ILE A 144 -24.38 5.21 1.40
CA ILE A 144 -23.44 4.37 0.68
C ILE A 144 -22.13 4.45 1.43
N ILE A 145 -21.76 3.36 2.10
CA ILE A 145 -20.54 3.32 2.88
C ILE A 145 -19.42 2.61 2.10
N LEU A 146 -18.20 3.14 2.19
CA LEU A 146 -17.06 2.74 1.39
C LEU A 146 -15.85 2.48 2.28
N ASP A 147 -15.15 1.39 2.01
CA ASP A 147 -13.91 0.99 2.68
C ASP A 147 -14.04 0.74 4.19
N CYS A 148 -15.22 0.57 4.67
CA CYS A 148 -15.53 0.20 6.05
C CYS A 148 -16.98 -0.29 6.15
N GLY A 149 -17.38 -0.73 7.35
CA GLY A 149 -18.78 -1.04 7.64
C GLY A 149 -19.13 -2.52 7.62
N ILE A 150 -18.27 -3.42 7.14
CA ILE A 150 -18.56 -4.86 7.07
C ILE A 150 -18.80 -5.49 8.47
N LYS A 151 -18.31 -4.86 9.53
CA LYS A 151 -18.47 -5.30 10.92
C LYS A 151 -19.43 -4.44 11.74
N ALA A 152 -20.06 -3.44 11.13
CA ALA A 152 -20.89 -2.44 11.79
C ALA A 152 -22.35 -2.93 12.00
N VAL A 153 -22.53 -4.09 12.63
CA VAL A 153 -23.86 -4.73 12.80
C VAL A 153 -24.79 -3.85 13.62
N GLU A 154 -24.33 -3.36 14.78
CA GLU A 154 -25.15 -2.54 15.69
C GLU A 154 -25.46 -1.16 15.10
N GLU A 155 -24.47 -0.53 14.47
CA GLU A 155 -24.60 0.79 13.86
C GLU A 155 -25.58 0.78 12.69
N VAL A 156 -25.51 -0.24 11.82
CA VAL A 156 -26.45 -0.39 10.70
C VAL A 156 -27.85 -0.72 11.20
N ALA A 157 -27.98 -1.55 12.24
CA ALA A 157 -29.27 -1.81 12.88
C ALA A 157 -29.87 -0.52 13.50
N TYR A 158 -29.04 0.29 14.13
CA TYR A 158 -29.45 1.60 14.66
C TYR A 158 -29.95 2.53 13.54
N ALA A 159 -29.19 2.68 12.46
CA ALA A 159 -29.61 3.49 11.31
C ALA A 159 -30.92 3.00 10.70
N LYS A 160 -31.11 1.68 10.58
CA LYS A 160 -32.34 1.07 10.09
C LYS A 160 -33.55 1.43 10.99
N SER A 161 -33.36 1.47 12.30
CA SER A 161 -34.39 1.91 13.24
C SER A 161 -34.81 3.37 13.06
N LEU A 162 -33.91 4.20 12.51
CA LEU A 162 -34.16 5.60 12.15
C LEU A 162 -34.72 5.79 10.74
N GLY A 163 -34.96 4.71 9.99
CA GLY A 163 -35.44 4.72 8.61
C GLY A 163 -34.39 5.16 7.60
N ILE A 164 -33.13 4.81 7.84
CA ILE A 164 -31.99 5.05 6.96
C ILE A 164 -31.46 3.70 6.49
N ASP A 165 -31.39 3.49 5.19
CA ASP A 165 -30.85 2.30 4.56
C ASP A 165 -29.34 2.41 4.32
N PHE A 166 -28.65 1.27 4.30
CA PHE A 166 -27.22 1.15 3.98
C PHE A 166 -26.98 0.29 2.75
N ILE A 167 -26.04 0.73 1.90
CA ILE A 167 -25.31 -0.08 0.94
C ILE A 167 -23.85 -0.09 1.40
N ILE A 168 -23.30 -1.26 1.69
CA ILE A 168 -21.92 -1.43 2.16
C ILE A 168 -21.04 -1.85 0.99
N CYS A 169 -19.96 -1.10 0.73
CA CYS A 169 -18.92 -1.39 -0.25
C CYS A 169 -17.60 -1.52 0.50
N ASP A 170 -17.23 -2.72 0.90
CA ASP A 170 -16.08 -2.97 1.75
C ASP A 170 -15.26 -4.17 1.22
N HIS A 171 -14.00 -4.25 1.62
CA HIS A 171 -13.08 -5.31 1.23
C HIS A 171 -12.39 -5.97 2.44
N HIS A 172 -12.67 -5.52 3.64
CA HIS A 172 -12.16 -6.13 4.86
C HIS A 172 -12.79 -7.51 5.11
N MET A 173 -12.10 -8.33 5.91
CA MET A 173 -12.61 -9.66 6.24
C MET A 173 -13.91 -9.54 7.05
N PRO A 174 -15.01 -10.16 6.60
CA PRO A 174 -16.25 -10.21 7.35
C PRO A 174 -16.10 -11.03 8.63
N ASP A 175 -16.93 -10.71 9.62
CA ASP A 175 -17.20 -11.60 10.74
C ASP A 175 -18.33 -12.60 10.37
N GLU A 176 -18.72 -13.49 11.30
CA GLU A 176 -19.77 -14.49 11.06
C GLU A 176 -21.13 -13.83 10.78
N GLU A 177 -21.43 -12.71 11.44
CA GLU A 177 -22.65 -11.95 11.27
C GLU A 177 -22.40 -10.73 10.38
N LEU A 178 -23.22 -10.58 9.34
CA LEU A 178 -23.19 -9.42 8.45
C LEU A 178 -24.14 -8.32 8.94
N PRO A 179 -23.81 -7.03 8.73
CA PRO A 179 -24.71 -5.93 9.03
C PRO A 179 -26.04 -6.05 8.28
N PRO A 180 -27.18 -5.67 8.90
CA PRO A 180 -28.52 -5.76 8.30
C PRO A 180 -28.78 -4.64 7.28
N ALA A 181 -27.84 -4.44 6.34
CA ALA A 181 -27.91 -3.50 5.24
C ALA A 181 -28.81 -4.02 4.10
N VAL A 182 -29.25 -3.14 3.21
CA VAL A 182 -30.01 -3.54 1.99
C VAL A 182 -29.13 -4.36 1.06
N ALA A 183 -27.84 -3.99 0.94
CA ALA A 183 -26.85 -4.70 0.15
C ALA A 183 -25.48 -4.63 0.83
N VAL A 184 -24.73 -5.74 0.76
CA VAL A 184 -23.37 -5.84 1.30
C VAL A 184 -22.45 -6.31 0.17
N LEU A 185 -21.78 -5.36 -0.48
CA LEU A 185 -20.82 -5.61 -1.56
C LEU A 185 -19.43 -5.83 -0.94
N ASN A 186 -19.03 -7.10 -0.83
CA ASN A 186 -17.72 -7.48 -0.35
C ASN A 186 -17.30 -8.82 -0.97
N PRO A 187 -16.26 -8.85 -1.83
CA PRO A 187 -15.85 -10.08 -2.51
C PRO A 187 -15.30 -11.17 -1.56
N LYS A 188 -14.96 -10.81 -0.32
CA LYS A 188 -14.44 -11.75 0.70
C LYS A 188 -15.53 -12.44 1.52
N ARG A 189 -16.80 -12.13 1.32
CA ARG A 189 -17.90 -12.87 1.95
C ARG A 189 -17.82 -14.34 1.59
N ALA A 190 -18.13 -15.21 2.56
CA ALA A 190 -18.11 -16.66 2.35
C ALA A 190 -19.14 -17.13 1.31
N ASP A 191 -20.23 -16.39 1.16
CA ASP A 191 -21.33 -16.67 0.23
C ASP A 191 -21.25 -15.88 -1.09
N ASP A 192 -20.13 -15.20 -1.36
CA ASP A 192 -19.87 -14.44 -2.58
C ASP A 192 -19.03 -15.24 -3.58
N SER A 193 -19.51 -15.31 -4.84
CA SER A 193 -18.85 -16.03 -5.93
C SER A 193 -17.98 -15.15 -6.83
N TYR A 194 -17.80 -13.88 -6.48
CA TYR A 194 -16.95 -12.97 -7.26
C TYR A 194 -15.52 -13.53 -7.38
N PRO A 195 -14.98 -13.68 -8.60
CA PRO A 195 -13.74 -14.44 -8.81
C PRO A 195 -12.51 -13.80 -8.16
N PHE A 196 -12.47 -12.46 -8.07
CA PHE A 196 -11.32 -11.71 -7.55
C PHE A 196 -11.58 -11.16 -6.16
N LYS A 197 -10.83 -11.65 -5.15
CA LYS A 197 -11.06 -11.36 -3.74
C LYS A 197 -10.26 -10.17 -3.18
N HIS A 198 -9.42 -9.54 -3.99
CA HIS A 198 -8.41 -8.57 -3.53
C HIS A 198 -8.64 -7.13 -4.00
N LEU A 199 -9.87 -6.77 -4.36
CA LEU A 199 -10.20 -5.36 -4.61
C LEU A 199 -9.93 -4.53 -3.35
N CYS A 200 -9.46 -3.27 -3.52
CA CYS A 200 -9.47 -2.26 -2.47
C CYS A 200 -10.89 -1.68 -2.29
N GLY A 201 -11.14 -0.90 -1.24
CA GLY A 201 -12.45 -0.29 -1.00
C GLY A 201 -12.91 0.61 -2.15
N CYS A 202 -12.00 1.42 -2.71
CA CYS A 202 -12.27 2.20 -3.93
C CYS A 202 -12.57 1.30 -5.14
N GLY A 203 -11.91 0.15 -5.25
CA GLY A 203 -12.18 -0.85 -6.30
C GLY A 203 -13.60 -1.43 -6.18
N VAL A 204 -14.07 -1.73 -4.98
CA VAL A 204 -15.46 -2.18 -4.76
C VAL A 204 -16.44 -1.07 -5.13
N GLY A 205 -16.18 0.17 -4.70
CA GLY A 205 -16.97 1.34 -5.09
C GLY A 205 -17.01 1.54 -6.61
N PHE A 206 -15.87 1.36 -7.31
CA PHE A 206 -15.81 1.40 -8.76
C PHE A 206 -16.68 0.32 -9.41
N LYS A 207 -16.65 -0.92 -8.90
CA LYS A 207 -17.50 -2.01 -9.40
C LYS A 207 -18.98 -1.71 -9.21
N PHE A 208 -19.37 -1.08 -8.11
CA PHE A 208 -20.74 -0.62 -7.89
C PHE A 208 -21.13 0.44 -8.93
N MET A 209 -20.30 1.43 -9.19
CA MET A 209 -20.56 2.45 -10.21
C MET A 209 -20.58 1.85 -11.63
N GLN A 210 -19.74 0.85 -11.89
CA GLN A 210 -19.75 0.10 -13.16
C GLN A 210 -21.08 -0.66 -13.35
N ALA A 211 -21.59 -1.31 -12.31
CA ALA A 211 -22.88 -2.00 -12.35
C ALA A 211 -24.03 -1.01 -12.58
N PHE A 212 -24.04 0.08 -11.82
CA PHE A 212 -25.03 1.14 -11.96
C PHE A 212 -25.03 1.74 -13.37
N ALA A 213 -23.85 2.06 -13.91
CA ALA A 213 -23.71 2.57 -15.27
C ALA A 213 -24.26 1.58 -16.31
N LYS A 214 -23.89 0.29 -16.19
CA LYS A 214 -24.34 -0.76 -17.10
C LYS A 214 -25.87 -0.93 -17.07
N ASN A 215 -26.46 -0.92 -15.86
CA ASN A 215 -27.91 -1.07 -15.69
C ASN A 215 -28.69 0.11 -16.26
N ASN A 216 -28.15 1.31 -16.19
CA ASN A 216 -28.81 2.54 -16.63
C ASN A 216 -28.39 3.01 -18.03
N GLY A 217 -27.68 2.19 -18.81
CA GLY A 217 -27.23 2.53 -20.15
C GLY A 217 -26.24 3.70 -20.23
N ILE A 218 -25.53 3.98 -19.12
CA ILE A 218 -24.51 5.02 -19.06
C ILE A 218 -23.22 4.47 -19.69
N PRO A 219 -22.62 5.16 -20.68
CA PRO A 219 -21.41 4.68 -21.33
C PRO A 219 -20.25 4.51 -20.35
N PHE A 220 -19.49 3.42 -20.47
CA PHE A 220 -18.30 3.14 -19.64
C PHE A 220 -17.26 4.28 -19.69
N ALA A 221 -17.21 5.04 -20.77
CA ALA A 221 -16.35 6.21 -20.93
C ALA A 221 -16.52 7.26 -19.80
N ARG A 222 -17.69 7.28 -19.11
CA ARG A 222 -17.92 8.14 -17.95
C ARG A 222 -17.15 7.71 -16.69
N LEU A 223 -16.72 6.45 -16.63
CA LEU A 223 -15.94 5.89 -15.52
C LEU A 223 -14.43 6.07 -15.73
N ILE A 224 -13.96 6.15 -16.98
CA ILE A 224 -12.52 6.22 -17.29
C ILE A 224 -11.79 7.37 -16.56
N PRO A 225 -12.33 8.60 -16.48
CA PRO A 225 -11.67 9.68 -15.76
C PRO A 225 -11.48 9.44 -14.26
N LEU A 226 -12.19 8.47 -13.68
CA LEU A 226 -12.14 8.14 -12.25
C LEU A 226 -11.14 7.03 -11.92
N LEU A 227 -10.51 6.43 -12.94
CA LEU A 227 -9.52 5.37 -12.75
C LEU A 227 -8.24 5.85 -12.08
N ASP A 228 -7.92 7.15 -12.18
CA ASP A 228 -6.80 7.74 -11.45
C ASP A 228 -6.95 7.59 -9.93
N LEU A 229 -8.16 7.76 -9.40
CA LEU A 229 -8.49 7.50 -7.99
C LEU A 229 -8.31 6.02 -7.63
N CYS A 230 -8.70 5.10 -8.52
CA CYS A 230 -8.47 3.67 -8.31
C CYS A 230 -6.98 3.33 -8.23
N ALA A 231 -6.14 3.90 -9.10
CA ALA A 231 -4.70 3.66 -9.05
C ALA A 231 -4.08 4.20 -7.75
N VAL A 232 -4.51 5.37 -7.29
CA VAL A 232 -4.06 5.96 -6.03
C VAL A 232 -4.46 5.08 -4.84
N SER A 233 -5.68 4.58 -4.82
CA SER A 233 -6.17 3.67 -3.79
C SER A 233 -5.40 2.34 -3.79
N ILE A 234 -5.33 1.64 -4.93
CA ILE A 234 -4.63 0.34 -5.06
C ILE A 234 -3.19 0.43 -4.54
N ALA A 235 -2.49 1.53 -4.88
CA ALA A 235 -1.12 1.74 -4.43
C ALA A 235 -1.03 2.00 -2.92
N ALA A 236 -1.92 2.83 -2.38
CA ALA A 236 -1.85 3.27 -0.98
C ALA A 236 -2.34 2.21 0.00
N ASP A 237 -3.33 1.41 -0.38
CA ASP A 237 -3.86 0.29 0.42
C ASP A 237 -3.02 -0.99 0.30
N ILE A 238 -1.99 -0.97 -0.54
CA ILE A 238 -1.00 -2.06 -0.69
C ILE A 238 -1.67 -3.40 -1.05
N VAL A 239 -2.77 -3.37 -1.82
CA VAL A 239 -3.44 -4.58 -2.30
C VAL A 239 -2.68 -5.23 -3.46
N PRO A 240 -2.84 -6.55 -3.69
CA PRO A 240 -2.18 -7.26 -4.80
C PRO A 240 -2.41 -6.60 -6.17
N VAL A 241 -1.34 -6.32 -6.91
CA VAL A 241 -1.37 -5.71 -8.26
C VAL A 241 -1.43 -6.81 -9.33
N VAL A 242 -2.46 -7.61 -9.25
CA VAL A 242 -2.77 -8.74 -10.17
C VAL A 242 -4.21 -8.64 -10.65
N ASP A 243 -4.56 -9.39 -11.67
CA ASP A 243 -5.91 -9.49 -12.22
C ASP A 243 -6.62 -8.12 -12.38
N GLU A 244 -7.80 -7.92 -11.81
CA GLU A 244 -8.53 -6.66 -11.92
C GLU A 244 -7.80 -5.45 -11.35
N ASN A 245 -7.10 -5.60 -10.21
CA ASN A 245 -6.31 -4.51 -9.64
C ASN A 245 -5.21 -4.07 -10.60
N ARG A 246 -4.60 -5.02 -11.35
CA ARG A 246 -3.61 -4.67 -12.37
C ARG A 246 -4.23 -3.90 -13.53
N ILE A 247 -5.41 -4.31 -14.00
CA ILE A 247 -6.14 -3.60 -15.07
C ILE A 247 -6.48 -2.17 -14.60
N LEU A 248 -7.06 -2.03 -13.42
CA LEU A 248 -7.44 -0.73 -12.84
C LEU A 248 -6.23 0.16 -12.60
N ALA A 249 -5.15 -0.38 -12.03
CA ALA A 249 -3.91 0.36 -11.78
C ALA A 249 -3.20 0.78 -13.08
N PHE A 250 -3.16 -0.09 -14.09
CA PHE A 250 -2.54 0.21 -15.39
C PHE A 250 -3.24 1.39 -16.08
N HIS A 251 -4.56 1.32 -16.21
CA HIS A 251 -5.34 2.37 -16.85
C HIS A 251 -5.46 3.62 -15.96
N GLY A 252 -5.51 3.44 -14.65
CA GLY A 252 -5.52 4.54 -13.69
C GLY A 252 -4.21 5.33 -13.67
N LEU A 253 -3.04 4.66 -13.72
CA LEU A 253 -1.75 5.34 -13.89
C LEU A 253 -1.66 6.06 -15.24
N LYS A 254 -2.21 5.46 -16.30
CA LYS A 254 -2.29 6.15 -17.59
C LYS A 254 -3.12 7.42 -17.51
N ALA A 255 -4.29 7.37 -16.86
CA ALA A 255 -5.13 8.54 -16.62
C ALA A 255 -4.40 9.58 -15.76
N LEU A 256 -3.75 9.15 -14.68
CA LEU A 256 -2.98 10.02 -13.78
C LEU A 256 -1.83 10.74 -14.48
N ASN A 257 -1.17 10.09 -15.45
CA ASN A 257 -0.07 10.67 -16.20
C ASN A 257 -0.52 11.54 -17.38
N GLN A 258 -1.67 11.26 -17.99
CA GLN A 258 -2.13 11.97 -19.18
C GLN A 258 -3.10 13.11 -18.86
N ASN A 259 -4.07 12.85 -17.99
CA ASN A 259 -5.11 13.81 -17.66
C ASN A 259 -5.66 13.54 -16.24
N PRO A 260 -4.87 13.81 -15.19
CA PRO A 260 -5.30 13.60 -13.81
C PRO A 260 -6.50 14.47 -13.46
N SER A 261 -7.34 13.98 -12.56
CA SER A 261 -8.39 14.80 -11.95
C SER A 261 -7.79 16.03 -11.25
N ILE A 262 -8.54 17.12 -11.18
CA ILE A 262 -8.04 18.43 -10.74
C ILE A 262 -7.39 18.36 -9.36
N GLY A 263 -8.00 17.66 -8.41
CA GLY A 263 -7.43 17.50 -7.07
C GLY A 263 -6.10 16.73 -7.09
N LEU A 264 -6.02 15.63 -7.83
CA LEU A 264 -4.77 14.86 -7.97
C LEU A 264 -3.71 15.65 -8.74
N LYS A 265 -4.09 16.44 -9.76
CA LYS A 265 -3.17 17.34 -10.47
C LYS A 265 -2.52 18.34 -9.51
N ALA A 266 -3.30 18.93 -8.61
CA ALA A 266 -2.78 19.85 -7.61
C ALA A 266 -1.79 19.19 -6.66
N ILE A 267 -2.05 17.93 -6.22
CA ILE A 267 -1.11 17.17 -5.39
C ILE A 267 0.16 16.84 -6.18
N ILE A 268 0.05 16.42 -7.44
CA ILE A 268 1.17 16.11 -8.32
C ILE A 268 2.11 17.32 -8.47
N ASP A 269 1.55 18.51 -8.67
CA ASP A 269 2.32 19.75 -8.82
C ASP A 269 3.08 20.08 -7.52
N ILE A 270 2.43 19.95 -6.37
CA ILE A 270 3.07 20.17 -5.05
C ILE A 270 4.16 19.13 -4.77
N CYS A 271 3.95 17.88 -5.20
CA CYS A 271 4.97 16.84 -5.08
C CYS A 271 6.18 17.06 -6.00
N GLY A 272 6.15 18.02 -6.92
CA GLY A 272 7.20 18.20 -7.93
C GLY A 272 7.32 17.05 -8.92
N LEU A 273 6.21 16.34 -9.19
CA LEU A 273 6.17 15.17 -10.07
C LEU A 273 5.86 15.53 -11.54
N GLY A 274 5.60 16.79 -11.83
CA GLY A 274 5.35 17.25 -13.20
C GLY A 274 6.54 17.01 -14.13
N GLY A 275 6.26 16.61 -15.37
CA GLY A 275 7.27 16.42 -16.41
C GLY A 275 7.97 15.05 -16.45
N ARG A 276 7.56 14.10 -15.65
CA ARG A 276 7.97 12.69 -15.70
C ARG A 276 6.80 11.75 -15.43
N ASP A 277 6.96 10.50 -15.82
CA ASP A 277 5.96 9.47 -15.55
C ASP A 277 5.87 9.18 -14.03
N ILE A 278 4.65 9.23 -13.52
CA ILE A 278 4.29 8.88 -12.14
C ILE A 278 4.14 7.36 -12.06
N THR A 279 4.75 6.78 -11.05
CA THR A 279 4.72 5.34 -10.77
C THR A 279 3.90 5.01 -9.53
N MET A 280 3.60 3.72 -9.29
CA MET A 280 2.98 3.27 -8.03
C MET A 280 3.82 3.70 -6.81
N SER A 281 5.14 3.64 -6.92
CA SER A 281 6.05 4.09 -5.85
C SER A 281 5.89 5.57 -5.53
N ASP A 282 5.70 6.44 -6.53
CA ASP A 282 5.42 7.87 -6.29
C ASP A 282 4.08 8.06 -5.56
N ILE A 283 3.09 7.24 -5.87
CA ILE A 283 1.81 7.29 -5.16
C ILE A 283 2.02 6.90 -3.70
N VAL A 284 2.68 5.78 -3.43
CA VAL A 284 2.90 5.26 -2.06
C VAL A 284 3.70 6.24 -1.20
N PHE A 285 4.77 6.84 -1.77
CA PHE A 285 5.72 7.63 -0.97
C PHE A 285 5.54 9.14 -1.05
N LYS A 286 4.74 9.65 -2.01
CA LYS A 286 4.57 11.10 -2.20
C LYS A 286 3.11 11.54 -2.18
N ILE A 287 2.24 10.92 -2.99
CA ILE A 287 0.83 11.31 -3.11
C ILE A 287 0.02 10.83 -1.91
N GLY A 288 0.06 9.52 -1.62
CA GLY A 288 -0.69 8.89 -0.54
C GLY A 288 -0.43 9.50 0.84
N PRO A 289 0.83 9.73 1.25
CA PRO A 289 1.14 10.35 2.53
C PRO A 289 0.52 11.74 2.73
N ARG A 290 0.34 12.53 1.67
CA ARG A 290 -0.33 13.83 1.74
C ARG A 290 -1.83 13.67 1.97
N ILE A 291 -2.49 12.80 1.21
CA ILE A 291 -3.91 12.49 1.42
C ILE A 291 -4.15 11.98 2.84
N ASN A 292 -3.30 11.06 3.33
CA ASN A 292 -3.39 10.54 4.70
C ASN A 292 -3.11 11.59 5.79
N ALA A 293 -2.35 12.64 5.47
CA ALA A 293 -1.91 13.61 6.47
C ALA A 293 -3.08 14.39 7.08
N SER A 294 -4.09 14.75 6.29
CA SER A 294 -5.27 15.46 6.81
C SER A 294 -6.00 14.64 7.88
N GLY A 295 -6.30 13.36 7.63
CA GLY A 295 -6.94 12.47 8.62
C GLY A 295 -6.08 12.09 9.82
N ARG A 296 -4.76 12.39 9.79
CA ARG A 296 -3.84 12.18 10.93
C ARG A 296 -3.65 13.43 11.79
N MET A 297 -3.76 14.60 11.20
CA MET A 297 -3.44 15.88 11.84
C MET A 297 -4.70 16.66 12.17
N GLU A 298 -5.74 16.56 11.36
CA GLU A 298 -6.97 17.33 11.47
C GLU A 298 -8.18 16.48 11.04
N SER A 299 -8.70 16.62 9.82
CA SER A 299 -9.87 15.92 9.32
C SER A 299 -9.65 15.30 7.94
N GLY A 300 -10.02 14.02 7.79
CA GLY A 300 -10.00 13.32 6.50
C GLY A 300 -10.93 13.94 5.45
N ARG A 301 -11.93 14.71 5.87
CA ARG A 301 -12.83 15.43 4.98
C ARG A 301 -12.09 16.38 4.03
N GLU A 302 -11.04 17.05 4.50
CA GLU A 302 -10.26 17.99 3.67
C GLU A 302 -9.62 17.29 2.45
N SER A 303 -9.22 16.02 2.60
CA SER A 303 -8.72 15.25 1.47
C SER A 303 -9.81 14.96 0.44
N VAL A 304 -11.03 14.63 0.86
CA VAL A 304 -12.15 14.48 -0.08
C VAL A 304 -12.51 15.81 -0.72
N ASP A 305 -12.56 16.92 0.06
CA ASP A 305 -12.82 18.27 -0.45
C ASP A 305 -11.82 18.67 -1.56
N LEU A 306 -10.56 18.22 -1.45
CA LEU A 306 -9.56 18.40 -2.49
C LEU A 306 -9.83 17.49 -3.70
N LEU A 307 -10.09 16.20 -3.49
CA LEU A 307 -10.25 15.22 -4.57
C LEU A 307 -11.50 15.47 -5.43
N VAL A 308 -12.54 16.10 -4.87
CA VAL A 308 -13.77 16.43 -5.60
C VAL A 308 -13.77 17.84 -6.18
N GLU A 309 -12.74 18.65 -5.91
CA GLU A 309 -12.65 20.03 -6.37
C GLU A 309 -12.61 20.12 -7.90
N ARG A 310 -13.25 21.15 -8.45
CA ARG A 310 -13.37 21.37 -9.90
C ARG A 310 -12.59 22.58 -10.41
N ASP A 311 -12.22 23.48 -9.52
CA ASP A 311 -11.37 24.63 -9.84
C ASP A 311 -9.93 24.34 -9.42
N PHE A 312 -8.98 24.51 -10.35
CA PHE A 312 -7.58 24.19 -10.10
C PHE A 312 -6.92 25.14 -9.08
N SER A 313 -7.29 26.41 -9.05
CA SER A 313 -6.70 27.37 -8.10
C SER A 313 -7.13 27.07 -6.67
N HIS A 314 -8.40 26.69 -6.48
CA HIS A 314 -8.92 26.22 -5.20
C HIS A 314 -8.27 24.88 -4.80
N ALA A 315 -8.15 23.95 -5.74
CA ALA A 315 -7.48 22.67 -5.49
C ALA A 315 -6.03 22.88 -5.07
N LEU A 316 -5.29 23.76 -5.73
CA LEU A 316 -3.90 24.07 -5.39
C LEU A 316 -3.77 24.67 -3.99
N SER A 317 -4.69 25.54 -3.59
CA SER A 317 -4.74 26.10 -2.23
C SER A 317 -4.97 25.01 -1.18
N LYS A 318 -5.95 24.12 -1.41
CA LYS A 318 -6.23 22.97 -0.52
C LYS A 318 -5.04 22.00 -0.46
N ALA A 319 -4.42 21.70 -1.60
CA ALA A 319 -3.26 20.81 -1.66
C ALA A 319 -2.05 21.37 -0.90
N LYS A 320 -1.81 22.68 -0.96
CA LYS A 320 -0.77 23.35 -0.14
C LYS A 320 -1.06 23.23 1.36
N HIS A 321 -2.34 23.35 1.75
CA HIS A 321 -2.73 23.19 3.15
C HIS A 321 -2.47 21.77 3.65
N ILE A 322 -2.89 20.78 2.88
CA ILE A 322 -2.62 19.36 3.17
C ILE A 322 -1.10 19.04 3.20
N ASP A 323 -0.31 19.68 2.33
CA ASP A 323 1.14 19.53 2.35
C ASP A 323 1.77 20.06 3.65
N CYS A 324 1.25 21.15 4.20
CA CYS A 324 1.68 21.63 5.53
C CYS A 324 1.43 20.57 6.63
N TYR A 325 0.30 19.89 6.60
CA TYR A 325 0.04 18.79 7.54
C TYR A 325 1.03 17.63 7.34
N ASN A 326 1.34 17.31 6.09
CA ASN A 326 2.31 16.25 5.79
C ASN A 326 3.72 16.59 6.30
N GLU A 327 4.17 17.84 6.15
CA GLU A 327 5.46 18.27 6.71
C GLU A 327 5.44 18.24 8.24
N GLN A 328 4.41 18.76 8.90
CA GLN A 328 4.26 18.65 10.35
C GLN A 328 4.27 17.18 10.82
N ARG A 329 3.54 16.32 10.13
CA ARG A 329 3.53 14.88 10.42
C ARG A 329 4.92 14.27 10.30
N LYS A 330 5.73 14.65 9.27
CA LYS A 330 7.11 14.18 9.09
C LYS A 330 8.01 14.60 10.22
N ASP A 331 7.89 15.85 10.69
CA ASP A 331 8.70 16.36 11.80
C ASP A 331 8.39 15.61 13.10
N ILE A 332 7.10 15.41 13.40
CA ILE A 332 6.65 14.64 14.55
C ILE A 332 7.11 13.17 14.45
N ASP A 333 6.96 12.54 13.27
CA ASP A 333 7.40 11.17 13.01
C ASP A 333 8.91 11.01 13.22
N LYS A 334 9.71 11.94 12.71
CA LYS A 334 11.16 11.94 12.92
C LYS A 334 11.52 12.04 14.41
N GLN A 335 10.96 13.02 15.11
CA GLN A 335 11.19 13.21 16.54
C GLN A 335 10.80 11.96 17.34
N MET A 336 9.58 11.46 17.15
CA MET A 336 9.08 10.28 17.87
C MET A 336 9.92 9.03 17.56
N THR A 337 10.37 8.87 16.31
CA THR A 337 11.23 7.74 15.91
C THR A 337 12.61 7.83 16.57
N GLU A 338 13.21 9.01 16.67
CA GLU A 338 14.48 9.22 17.37
C GLU A 338 14.34 8.93 18.88
N GLU A 339 13.29 9.41 19.53
CA GLU A 339 12.97 9.11 20.93
C GLU A 339 12.79 7.60 21.15
N ALA A 340 11.99 6.94 20.29
CA ALA A 340 11.75 5.51 20.35
C ALA A 340 13.03 4.68 20.16
N ASN A 341 13.88 5.04 19.19
CA ASN A 341 15.18 4.40 18.99
C ASN A 341 16.10 4.52 20.21
N ASN A 342 16.12 5.68 20.87
CA ASN A 342 16.88 5.88 22.09
C ASN A 342 16.38 4.97 23.23
N ILE A 343 15.06 4.77 23.35
CA ILE A 343 14.48 3.87 24.34
C ILE A 343 14.87 2.41 24.01
N VAL A 344 14.72 1.98 22.75
CA VAL A 344 15.09 0.61 22.32
C VAL A 344 16.56 0.36 22.60
N SER A 345 17.47 1.26 22.23
CA SER A 345 18.91 1.10 22.44
C SER A 345 19.28 0.93 23.92
N ARG A 346 18.59 1.63 24.82
CA ARG A 346 18.76 1.46 26.27
C ARG A 346 18.25 0.10 26.76
N LEU A 347 17.12 -0.36 26.25
CA LEU A 347 16.54 -1.67 26.61
C LEU A 347 17.43 -2.82 26.09
N GLU A 348 17.91 -2.72 24.87
CA GLU A 348 18.82 -3.71 24.24
C GLU A 348 20.14 -3.88 25.02
N SER A 349 20.68 -2.78 25.56
CA SER A 349 21.89 -2.85 26.38
C SER A 349 21.69 -3.66 27.68
N GLN A 350 20.45 -3.85 28.09
CA GLN A 350 20.08 -4.60 29.30
C GLN A 350 19.71 -6.06 29.00
N ARG A 351 18.95 -6.29 27.93
CA ARG A 351 18.49 -7.61 27.51
C ARG A 351 17.94 -7.60 26.10
N HIS A 352 18.37 -8.55 25.26
CA HIS A 352 17.76 -8.79 23.96
C HIS A 352 16.30 -9.23 24.12
N GLN A 353 15.38 -8.62 23.36
CA GLN A 353 13.95 -8.92 23.37
C GLN A 353 13.47 -9.29 21.97
N SER A 354 12.62 -10.30 21.83
CA SER A 354 12.04 -10.73 20.55
C SER A 354 10.90 -9.83 20.06
N SER A 355 10.41 -8.92 20.88
CA SER A 355 9.40 -7.93 20.53
C SER A 355 9.73 -6.55 21.10
N ILE A 356 9.12 -5.53 20.55
CA ILE A 356 9.25 -4.14 21.01
C ILE A 356 7.87 -3.65 21.46
N VAL A 357 7.76 -3.22 22.73
CA VAL A 357 6.56 -2.55 23.25
C VAL A 357 7.01 -1.25 23.92
N LEU A 358 6.69 -0.12 23.28
CA LEU A 358 7.03 1.21 23.76
C LEU A 358 5.79 2.02 24.08
N TYR A 359 5.93 2.95 25.00
CA TYR A 359 4.87 3.90 25.35
C TYR A 359 5.45 5.22 25.84
N ASP A 360 4.75 6.30 25.47
CA ASP A 360 4.98 7.65 25.98
C ASP A 360 3.67 8.43 25.94
N GLU A 361 3.37 9.18 27.01
CA GLU A 361 2.12 9.93 27.13
C GLU A 361 2.01 11.12 26.16
N ASN A 362 3.13 11.61 25.65
CA ASN A 362 3.20 12.78 24.77
C ASN A 362 3.20 12.42 23.27
N TRP A 363 3.29 11.14 22.91
CA TRP A 363 3.31 10.73 21.52
C TRP A 363 1.97 10.95 20.83
N LYS A 364 2.00 11.38 19.57
CA LYS A 364 0.78 11.67 18.79
C LYS A 364 0.09 10.40 18.29
N LYS A 365 -1.18 10.21 18.67
CA LYS A 365 -2.03 9.06 18.29
C LYS A 365 -2.05 8.80 16.77
N GLY A 366 -2.10 9.86 15.94
CA GLY A 366 -2.08 9.75 14.48
C GLY A 366 -0.75 9.27 13.88
N VAL A 367 0.35 9.25 14.66
CA VAL A 367 1.72 8.98 14.18
C VAL A 367 2.29 7.68 14.75
N ILE A 368 1.80 7.19 15.92
CA ILE A 368 2.34 5.96 16.56
C ILE A 368 2.41 4.76 15.62
N GLY A 369 1.45 4.60 14.69
CA GLY A 369 1.46 3.51 13.72
C GLY A 369 2.59 3.61 12.69
N ILE A 370 3.04 4.82 12.36
CA ILE A 370 4.19 5.05 11.46
C ILE A 370 5.47 4.70 12.20
N VAL A 371 5.59 5.15 13.44
CA VAL A 371 6.75 4.83 14.31
C VAL A 371 6.85 3.31 14.52
N ALA A 372 5.73 2.63 14.79
CA ALA A 372 5.71 1.17 14.91
C ALA A 372 6.22 0.48 13.64
N SER A 373 5.80 0.93 12.44
CA SER A 373 6.29 0.39 11.17
C SER A 373 7.80 0.58 11.03
N ARG A 374 8.32 1.79 11.29
CA ARG A 374 9.75 2.09 11.20
C ARG A 374 10.59 1.23 12.15
N LEU A 375 10.14 1.08 13.39
CA LEU A 375 10.85 0.22 14.35
C LEU A 375 10.83 -1.25 13.92
N THR A 376 9.71 -1.73 13.37
CA THR A 376 9.62 -3.09 12.82
C THR A 376 10.61 -3.29 11.66
N GLU A 377 10.73 -2.30 10.76
CA GLU A 377 11.68 -2.32 9.64
C GLU A 377 13.15 -2.24 10.07
N ILE A 378 13.46 -1.48 11.13
CA ILE A 378 14.83 -1.32 11.63
C ILE A 378 15.27 -2.55 12.43
N TYR A 379 14.41 -3.06 13.30
CA TYR A 379 14.78 -4.09 14.29
C TYR A 379 14.31 -5.50 13.91
N PHE A 380 13.51 -5.66 12.86
CA PHE A 380 12.93 -6.94 12.40
C PHE A 380 12.21 -7.70 13.53
N ARG A 381 11.34 -6.99 14.28
CA ARG A 381 10.60 -7.54 15.42
C ARG A 381 9.16 -7.03 15.44
N PRO A 382 8.20 -7.86 15.89
CA PRO A 382 6.85 -7.38 16.18
C PRO A 382 6.89 -6.21 17.16
N THR A 383 6.27 -5.09 16.78
CA THR A 383 6.37 -3.82 17.51
C THR A 383 5.00 -3.27 17.86
N VAL A 384 4.84 -2.84 19.10
CA VAL A 384 3.67 -2.11 19.59
C VAL A 384 4.11 -0.76 20.13
N VAL A 385 3.49 0.32 19.66
CA VAL A 385 3.72 1.69 20.13
C VAL A 385 2.42 2.23 20.69
N LEU A 386 2.47 2.71 21.93
CA LEU A 386 1.32 3.17 22.71
C LEU A 386 1.46 4.65 23.08
N THR A 387 0.34 5.34 23.15
CA THR A 387 0.26 6.70 23.71
C THR A 387 -0.94 6.82 24.66
N ARG A 388 -0.95 7.86 25.46
CA ARG A 388 -2.02 8.10 26.44
C ARG A 388 -3.25 8.71 25.80
N ASP A 389 -4.42 8.23 26.21
CA ASP A 389 -5.74 8.74 25.84
C ASP A 389 -6.65 8.72 27.09
N GLY A 390 -6.60 9.78 27.89
CA GLY A 390 -7.23 9.83 29.21
C GLY A 390 -6.65 8.81 30.19
N ASP A 391 -7.52 7.91 30.67
CA ASP A 391 -7.15 6.80 31.57
C ASP A 391 -6.65 5.54 30.80
N PHE A 392 -6.65 5.62 29.48
CA PHE A 392 -6.32 4.50 28.61
C PHE A 392 -4.99 4.74 27.87
N ALA A 393 -4.42 3.67 27.38
CA ALA A 393 -3.38 3.66 26.38
C ALA A 393 -3.98 3.19 25.05
N THR A 394 -3.79 3.99 24.00
CA THR A 394 -4.14 3.61 22.63
C THR A 394 -2.86 3.25 21.88
N GLY A 395 -2.86 2.12 21.18
CA GLY A 395 -1.68 1.59 20.52
C GLY A 395 -1.89 1.17 19.08
N SER A 396 -0.77 1.12 18.38
CA SER A 396 -0.66 0.54 17.05
C SER A 396 0.43 -0.51 17.03
N ALA A 397 0.10 -1.69 16.51
CA ALA A 397 1.02 -2.80 16.36
C ALA A 397 1.38 -3.03 14.89
N ARG A 398 2.62 -3.45 14.65
CA ARG A 398 3.13 -3.86 13.35
C ARG A 398 3.92 -5.15 13.49
N SER A 399 3.91 -5.96 12.45
CA SER A 399 4.54 -7.27 12.45
C SER A 399 5.62 -7.42 11.40
N VAL A 400 6.48 -8.39 11.62
CA VAL A 400 7.43 -8.91 10.63
C VAL A 400 6.72 -9.93 9.72
N THR A 401 7.30 -10.19 8.56
CA THR A 401 6.75 -11.15 7.59
C THR A 401 6.60 -12.55 8.23
N GLY A 402 5.42 -13.13 8.08
CA GLY A 402 5.12 -14.48 8.55
C GLY A 402 4.70 -14.59 10.03
N PHE A 403 4.76 -13.50 10.82
CA PHE A 403 4.28 -13.51 12.20
C PHE A 403 2.91 -12.82 12.32
N ASP A 404 1.97 -13.43 13.02
CA ASP A 404 0.62 -12.90 13.24
C ASP A 404 0.55 -12.06 14.53
N VAL A 405 0.71 -10.73 14.41
CA VAL A 405 0.62 -9.81 15.54
C VAL A 405 -0.80 -9.70 16.11
N TYR A 406 -1.82 -9.94 15.29
CA TYR A 406 -3.21 -9.92 15.77
C TYR A 406 -3.46 -11.04 16.77
N SER A 407 -3.00 -12.27 16.49
CA SER A 407 -3.07 -13.39 17.43
C SER A 407 -2.29 -13.12 18.71
N ALA A 408 -1.12 -12.47 18.62
CA ALA A 408 -0.36 -12.07 19.81
C ALA A 408 -1.14 -11.05 20.68
N ILE A 409 -1.79 -10.07 20.08
CA ILE A 409 -2.67 -9.12 20.81
C ILE A 409 -3.88 -9.82 21.39
N LYS A 410 -4.53 -10.70 20.61
CA LYS A 410 -5.70 -11.49 21.04
C LYS A 410 -5.38 -12.36 22.26
N SER A 411 -4.15 -12.85 22.42
CA SER A 411 -3.73 -13.60 23.62
C SER A 411 -3.78 -12.76 24.91
N CYS A 412 -3.82 -11.43 24.76
CA CYS A 412 -3.92 -10.46 25.85
C CYS A 412 -5.35 -9.92 26.05
N ARG A 413 -6.37 -10.53 25.43
CA ARG A 413 -7.75 -10.00 25.33
C ARG A 413 -8.34 -9.56 26.67
N ASP A 414 -8.07 -10.29 27.75
CA ASP A 414 -8.58 -10.00 29.10
C ASP A 414 -8.07 -8.68 29.69
N MET A 415 -7.01 -8.09 29.13
CA MET A 415 -6.43 -6.79 29.50
C MET A 415 -6.84 -5.66 28.56
N LEU A 416 -7.51 -5.97 27.46
CA LEU A 416 -7.84 -5.00 26.43
C LEU A 416 -9.29 -4.52 26.54
N VAL A 417 -9.47 -3.22 26.39
CA VAL A 417 -10.79 -2.59 26.27
C VAL A 417 -11.33 -2.80 24.86
N ASN A 418 -10.46 -2.63 23.87
CA ASN A 418 -10.78 -2.83 22.46
C ASN A 418 -9.52 -3.23 21.69
N PHE A 419 -9.67 -4.04 20.64
CA PHE A 419 -8.61 -4.34 19.69
C PHE A 419 -9.22 -4.79 18.35
N GLY A 420 -8.46 -4.56 17.26
CA GLY A 420 -8.86 -4.96 15.93
C GLY A 420 -7.68 -4.87 14.96
N GLY A 421 -7.79 -5.55 13.84
CA GLY A 421 -6.74 -5.52 12.82
C GLY A 421 -6.60 -6.84 12.08
N HIS A 422 -5.42 -7.04 11.51
CA HIS A 422 -5.04 -8.18 10.69
C HIS A 422 -3.65 -8.69 11.08
N THR A 423 -3.19 -9.75 10.43
CA THR A 423 -1.91 -10.43 10.68
C THR A 423 -0.71 -9.47 10.83
N TYR A 424 -0.63 -8.40 10.03
CA TYR A 424 0.54 -7.52 9.99
C TYR A 424 0.35 -6.16 10.66
N ALA A 425 -0.87 -5.78 10.96
CA ALA A 425 -1.17 -4.50 11.60
C ALA A 425 -2.43 -4.60 12.46
N ALA A 426 -2.37 -4.06 13.69
CA ALA A 426 -3.51 -4.04 14.59
C ALA A 426 -3.51 -2.77 15.44
N GLY A 427 -4.71 -2.36 15.83
CA GLY A 427 -4.94 -1.34 16.85
C GLY A 427 -5.39 -1.97 18.16
N LEU A 428 -5.08 -1.33 19.30
CA LEU A 428 -5.50 -1.80 20.61
C LEU A 428 -5.70 -0.65 21.59
N THR A 429 -6.53 -0.87 22.57
CA THR A 429 -6.74 0.04 23.70
C THR A 429 -6.76 -0.76 24.99
N LEU A 430 -6.03 -0.32 26.00
CA LEU A 430 -5.96 -0.93 27.33
C LEU A 430 -5.89 0.16 28.40
N ARG A 431 -6.07 -0.21 29.67
CA ARG A 431 -5.87 0.74 30.76
C ARG A 431 -4.39 1.11 30.88
N TRP A 432 -4.11 2.40 31.14
CA TRP A 432 -2.73 2.88 31.27
C TRP A 432 -1.90 2.06 32.28
N ASP A 433 -2.49 1.69 33.39
CA ASP A 433 -1.82 0.94 34.46
C ASP A 433 -1.51 -0.52 34.08
N ASP A 434 -2.14 -1.06 33.05
CA ASP A 434 -1.95 -2.46 32.62
C ASP A 434 -0.84 -2.63 31.55
N ILE A 435 -0.22 -1.55 31.08
CA ILE A 435 0.82 -1.58 30.05
C ILE A 435 1.95 -2.57 30.37
N GLN A 436 2.42 -2.61 31.62
CA GLN A 436 3.53 -3.49 32.03
C GLN A 436 3.12 -4.98 32.02
N LYS A 437 1.88 -5.28 32.38
CA LYS A 437 1.32 -6.65 32.32
C LYS A 437 1.17 -7.09 30.86
N PHE A 438 0.60 -6.20 30.02
CA PHE A 438 0.46 -6.41 28.58
C PHE A 438 1.82 -6.69 27.94
N ARG A 439 2.82 -5.83 28.18
CA ARG A 439 4.17 -5.98 27.64
C ARG A 439 4.78 -7.34 27.96
N LYS A 440 4.68 -7.81 29.20
CA LYS A 440 5.20 -9.12 29.62
C LYS A 440 4.51 -10.28 28.91
N ARG A 441 3.16 -10.23 28.79
CA ARG A 441 2.39 -11.30 28.14
C ARG A 441 2.61 -11.29 26.64
N PHE A 442 2.60 -10.14 26.00
CA PHE A 442 2.88 -9.99 24.58
C PHE A 442 4.26 -10.54 24.23
N GLN A 443 5.30 -10.13 24.99
CA GLN A 443 6.66 -10.64 24.84
C GLN A 443 6.71 -12.17 24.96
N LYS A 444 6.07 -12.74 25.98
CA LYS A 444 6.03 -14.20 26.18
C LYS A 444 5.38 -14.90 24.97
N TYR A 445 4.28 -14.38 24.46
CA TYR A 445 3.63 -14.95 23.27
C TYR A 445 4.56 -14.91 22.05
N VAL A 446 5.23 -13.79 21.84
CA VAL A 446 6.21 -13.66 20.73
C VAL A 446 7.36 -14.65 20.90
N ASP A 447 7.97 -14.75 22.08
CA ASP A 447 9.05 -15.71 22.39
C ASP A 447 8.66 -17.15 22.07
N GLU A 448 7.39 -17.53 22.29
CA GLU A 448 6.88 -18.89 22.08
C GLU A 448 6.52 -19.20 20.61
N HIS A 449 6.28 -18.18 19.76
CA HIS A 449 5.69 -18.38 18.42
C HIS A 449 6.54 -17.83 17.27
N ILE A 450 7.47 -16.90 17.54
CA ILE A 450 8.33 -16.33 16.49
C ILE A 450 9.39 -17.32 16.04
N GLN A 451 9.61 -17.39 14.72
CA GLN A 451 10.67 -18.23 14.16
C GLN A 451 11.93 -17.39 13.91
N PRO A 452 13.13 -17.95 14.02
CA PRO A 452 14.38 -17.20 13.80
C PRO A 452 14.43 -16.48 12.45
N GLU A 453 13.92 -17.12 11.38
CA GLU A 453 13.90 -16.58 10.04
C GLU A 453 13.02 -15.32 9.90
N GLN A 454 12.07 -15.13 10.81
CA GLN A 454 11.17 -13.97 10.83
C GLN A 454 11.82 -12.71 11.45
N THR A 455 12.95 -12.89 12.12
CA THR A 455 13.71 -11.81 12.77
C THR A 455 14.94 -11.38 11.97
N GLU A 456 15.18 -12.00 10.83
CA GLU A 456 16.28 -11.69 9.93
C GLU A 456 15.82 -10.87 8.73
N ALA A 457 16.60 -9.86 8.36
CA ALA A 457 16.37 -9.14 7.12
C ALA A 457 16.65 -10.06 5.93
N MET A 458 15.64 -10.35 5.11
CA MET A 458 15.75 -11.22 3.95
C MET A 458 15.54 -10.46 2.64
N LEU A 459 16.38 -10.75 1.65
CA LEU A 459 16.16 -10.36 0.25
C LEU A 459 15.82 -11.59 -0.58
N ASN A 460 14.65 -11.58 -1.20
CA ASN A 460 14.26 -12.62 -2.15
C ASN A 460 14.76 -12.22 -3.54
N ILE A 461 15.76 -12.93 -4.03
CA ILE A 461 16.36 -12.72 -5.35
C ILE A 461 15.53 -13.46 -6.40
N ASP A 462 15.06 -12.75 -7.42
CA ASP A 462 14.26 -13.32 -8.51
C ASP A 462 15.12 -14.04 -9.56
N ALA A 463 16.30 -13.49 -9.88
CA ALA A 463 17.22 -14.12 -10.82
C ALA A 463 18.66 -13.64 -10.60
N GLU A 464 19.62 -14.55 -10.84
CA GLU A 464 21.03 -14.23 -11.02
C GLU A 464 21.29 -13.93 -12.50
N ILE A 465 21.94 -12.81 -12.79
CA ILE A 465 22.23 -12.36 -14.16
C ILE A 465 23.65 -11.80 -14.24
N ASP A 466 24.23 -11.83 -15.45
CA ASP A 466 25.51 -11.17 -15.76
C ASP A 466 25.24 -9.76 -16.33
N PHE A 467 26.19 -8.84 -16.23
CA PHE A 467 26.04 -7.48 -16.77
C PHE A 467 25.83 -7.43 -18.28
N ARG A 468 26.26 -8.47 -19.03
CA ARG A 468 25.96 -8.60 -20.46
C ARG A 468 24.48 -8.81 -20.78
N ASP A 469 23.70 -9.33 -19.81
CA ASP A 469 22.26 -9.54 -19.96
C ASP A 469 21.47 -8.25 -19.83
N ILE A 470 22.05 -7.21 -19.22
CA ILE A 470 21.42 -5.90 -19.00
C ILE A 470 21.47 -5.08 -20.30
N THR A 471 20.67 -5.50 -21.28
CA THR A 471 20.56 -4.83 -22.58
C THR A 471 19.44 -3.78 -22.57
N LYS A 472 19.51 -2.85 -23.54
CA LYS A 472 18.41 -1.87 -23.75
C LYS A 472 17.07 -2.56 -24.01
N LYS A 473 17.10 -3.70 -24.74
CA LYS A 473 15.90 -4.50 -25.02
C LYS A 473 15.34 -5.10 -23.74
N MET A 474 16.18 -5.77 -22.92
CA MET A 474 15.76 -6.33 -21.65
C MET A 474 15.14 -5.26 -20.75
N HIS A 475 15.76 -4.10 -20.61
CA HIS A 475 15.25 -3.00 -19.81
C HIS A 475 13.89 -2.47 -20.34
N SER A 476 13.75 -2.34 -21.67
CA SER A 476 12.47 -1.94 -22.29
C SER A 476 11.37 -2.97 -22.02
N ASP A 477 11.70 -4.27 -22.16
CA ASP A 477 10.74 -5.35 -21.88
C ASP A 477 10.39 -5.44 -20.39
N LEU A 478 11.37 -5.19 -19.49
CA LEU A 478 11.15 -5.16 -18.03
C LEU A 478 10.14 -4.07 -17.63
N LYS A 479 10.17 -2.91 -18.28
CA LYS A 479 9.18 -1.84 -18.04
C LYS A 479 7.73 -2.28 -18.30
N ARG A 480 7.52 -3.25 -19.18
CA ARG A 480 6.18 -3.79 -19.47
C ARG A 480 5.60 -4.60 -18.32
N PHE A 481 6.40 -4.99 -17.32
CA PHE A 481 5.93 -5.62 -16.09
C PHE A 481 5.19 -4.64 -15.18
N ALA A 482 5.42 -3.33 -15.31
CA ALA A 482 4.69 -2.33 -14.55
C ALA A 482 3.17 -2.38 -14.83
N PRO A 483 2.31 -1.95 -13.90
CA PRO A 483 2.62 -1.38 -12.59
C PRO A 483 3.12 -2.42 -11.57
N PHE A 484 4.12 -2.03 -10.77
CA PHE A 484 4.67 -2.86 -9.71
C PHE A 484 3.95 -2.61 -8.38
N GLY A 485 3.86 -3.63 -7.55
CA GLY A 485 3.26 -3.60 -6.23
C GLY A 485 3.19 -5.01 -5.63
N PRO A 486 2.43 -5.25 -4.55
CA PRO A 486 2.30 -6.58 -3.97
C PRO A 486 1.88 -7.63 -5.01
N CYS A 487 2.44 -8.83 -4.93
CA CYS A 487 2.28 -9.94 -5.88
C CYS A 487 2.78 -9.69 -7.32
N ASN A 488 3.22 -8.48 -7.62
CA ASN A 488 3.98 -8.12 -8.83
C ASN A 488 5.10 -7.13 -8.44
N THR A 489 5.99 -7.57 -7.58
CA THR A 489 7.11 -6.76 -7.11
C THR A 489 8.08 -6.44 -8.23
N LYS A 490 8.79 -5.31 -8.10
CA LYS A 490 9.89 -5.00 -8.99
C LYS A 490 10.95 -6.11 -8.87
N PRO A 491 11.40 -6.72 -9.98
CA PRO A 491 12.36 -7.80 -9.93
C PRO A 491 13.68 -7.40 -9.27
N LEU A 492 14.14 -8.23 -8.35
CA LEU A 492 15.41 -8.12 -7.67
C LEU A 492 16.39 -9.11 -8.28
N PHE A 493 17.45 -8.60 -8.85
CA PHE A 493 18.51 -9.38 -9.48
C PHE A 493 19.74 -9.46 -8.57
N CYS A 494 20.57 -10.47 -8.78
CA CYS A 494 21.92 -10.49 -8.24
C CYS A 494 22.95 -10.74 -9.34
N THR A 495 24.16 -10.24 -9.11
CA THR A 495 25.35 -10.55 -9.91
C THR A 495 26.49 -10.87 -8.94
N THR A 496 27.13 -12.01 -9.14
CA THR A 496 28.24 -12.49 -8.34
C THR A 496 29.59 -12.13 -8.98
N GLY A 497 30.65 -12.00 -8.17
CA GLY A 497 32.01 -11.74 -8.65
C GLY A 497 32.16 -10.37 -9.33
N VAL A 498 31.63 -9.33 -8.74
CA VAL A 498 31.67 -7.94 -9.23
C VAL A 498 32.90 -7.22 -8.66
N TYR A 499 33.47 -6.30 -9.44
CA TYR A 499 34.59 -5.46 -9.03
C TYR A 499 34.26 -3.98 -9.25
N ASP A 500 34.86 -3.12 -8.41
CA ASP A 500 34.89 -1.67 -8.68
C ASP A 500 35.75 -1.37 -9.90
N TYR A 501 35.22 -0.60 -10.86
CA TYR A 501 35.98 -0.11 -12.02
C TYR A 501 37.09 0.88 -11.62
N GLY A 502 37.07 1.37 -10.37
CA GLY A 502 38.04 2.30 -9.82
C GLY A 502 37.56 3.75 -9.74
N THR A 503 36.33 4.01 -10.14
CA THR A 503 35.72 5.35 -10.19
C THR A 503 34.56 5.55 -9.20
N SER A 504 34.24 4.52 -8.42
CA SER A 504 33.20 4.59 -7.40
C SER A 504 33.50 5.60 -6.31
N LYS A 505 32.50 6.36 -5.88
CA LYS A 505 32.66 7.45 -4.91
C LYS A 505 31.49 7.56 -3.95
N VAL A 506 31.82 7.98 -2.72
CA VAL A 506 30.82 8.36 -1.73
C VAL A 506 30.19 9.68 -2.14
N VAL A 507 28.87 9.80 -2.01
CA VAL A 507 28.04 10.94 -2.40
C VAL A 507 26.94 11.19 -1.36
N GLY A 508 26.19 12.27 -1.49
CA GLY A 508 25.17 12.71 -0.53
C GLY A 508 25.67 13.88 0.32
N ARG A 509 24.75 14.61 0.95
CA ARG A 509 25.10 15.76 1.80
C ARG A 509 25.91 15.33 3.05
N GLU A 510 25.53 14.18 3.62
CA GLU A 510 26.13 13.58 4.81
C GLU A 510 27.11 12.46 4.44
N GLN A 511 27.49 12.32 3.16
CA GLN A 511 28.37 11.25 2.67
C GLN A 511 27.82 9.85 2.97
N GLU A 512 26.49 9.67 2.86
CA GLU A 512 25.77 8.49 3.27
C GLU A 512 25.55 7.47 2.13
N HIS A 513 25.74 7.85 0.86
CA HIS A 513 25.48 7.01 -0.31
C HIS A 513 26.77 6.68 -1.07
N ILE A 514 26.72 5.65 -1.93
CA ILE A 514 27.83 5.33 -2.83
C ILE A 514 27.32 5.32 -4.26
N LYS A 515 27.96 6.10 -5.13
CA LYS A 515 27.82 5.97 -6.57
C LYS A 515 28.87 5.00 -7.08
N LEU A 516 28.42 3.98 -7.81
CA LEU A 516 29.22 2.84 -8.24
C LEU A 516 29.39 2.82 -9.75
N GLU A 517 30.57 2.42 -10.20
CA GLU A 517 30.85 1.98 -11.57
C GLU A 517 31.48 0.60 -11.46
N LEU A 518 30.76 -0.42 -11.96
CA LEU A 518 31.03 -1.81 -11.68
C LEU A 518 31.28 -2.60 -12.94
N VAL A 519 32.16 -3.62 -12.84
CA VAL A 519 32.37 -4.65 -13.85
C VAL A 519 32.19 -6.02 -13.22
N ASP A 520 31.68 -6.98 -13.97
CA ASP A 520 31.65 -8.38 -13.55
C ASP A 520 32.86 -9.16 -14.08
N SER A 521 33.12 -10.32 -13.50
CA SER A 521 34.23 -11.19 -13.91
C SER A 521 34.04 -11.84 -15.29
N LYS A 522 32.82 -11.79 -15.85
CA LYS A 522 32.40 -12.52 -17.05
C LYS A 522 32.24 -11.60 -18.28
N SER A 523 32.19 -10.30 -18.07
CA SER A 523 32.03 -9.31 -19.16
C SER A 523 32.91 -8.09 -18.94
N SER A 524 33.18 -7.33 -20.01
CA SER A 524 33.86 -6.04 -19.92
C SER A 524 32.88 -4.86 -19.80
N ASN A 525 31.61 -5.13 -19.57
CA ASN A 525 30.59 -4.09 -19.50
C ASN A 525 30.68 -3.34 -18.18
N VAL A 526 30.81 -2.02 -18.26
CA VAL A 526 30.74 -1.15 -17.09
C VAL A 526 29.30 -0.73 -16.87
N VAL A 527 28.79 -0.99 -15.68
CA VAL A 527 27.42 -0.64 -15.29
C VAL A 527 27.44 0.35 -14.14
N ASN A 528 26.58 1.36 -14.23
CA ASN A 528 26.43 2.38 -13.19
C ASN A 528 25.44 1.91 -12.12
N GLY A 529 25.77 2.16 -10.85
CA GLY A 529 24.89 1.87 -9.71
C GLY A 529 24.88 2.99 -8.70
N ILE A 530 23.87 2.95 -7.84
CA ILE A 530 23.74 3.77 -6.64
C ILE A 530 23.32 2.89 -5.47
N ALA A 531 24.04 2.98 -4.35
CA ALA A 531 23.72 2.32 -3.10
C ALA A 531 23.38 3.38 -2.05
N PHE A 532 22.11 3.51 -1.73
CA PHE A 532 21.63 4.49 -0.74
C PHE A 532 21.91 4.01 0.69
N GLY A 533 22.45 4.90 1.54
CA GLY A 533 22.71 4.60 2.95
C GLY A 533 23.85 3.59 3.22
N GLN A 534 24.60 3.18 2.20
CA GLN A 534 25.60 2.10 2.30
C GLN A 534 27.05 2.59 2.26
N SER A 535 27.32 3.84 2.64
CA SER A 535 28.68 4.40 2.61
C SER A 535 29.70 3.60 3.45
N ALA A 536 29.25 2.89 4.47
CA ALA A 536 30.10 1.98 5.26
C ALA A 536 30.81 0.90 4.41
N SER A 537 30.21 0.46 3.31
CA SER A 537 30.77 -0.53 2.39
C SER A 537 31.86 0.05 1.46
N ALA A 538 32.04 1.38 1.41
CA ALA A 538 32.95 2.04 0.47
C ALA A 538 34.41 1.54 0.56
N ARG A 539 34.89 1.28 1.78
CA ARG A 539 36.25 0.79 2.01
C ARG A 539 36.45 -0.62 1.42
N TYR A 540 35.47 -1.49 1.58
CA TYR A 540 35.50 -2.83 1.03
C TYR A 540 35.44 -2.80 -0.50
N ILE A 541 34.49 -2.07 -1.08
CA ILE A 541 34.32 -1.91 -2.53
C ILE A 541 35.62 -1.48 -3.20
N LYS A 542 36.34 -0.50 -2.61
CA LYS A 542 37.61 0.01 -3.14
C LYS A 542 38.83 -0.88 -2.87
N SER A 543 38.67 -2.01 -2.18
CA SER A 543 39.77 -2.91 -1.82
C SER A 543 40.27 -3.79 -2.96
N LYS A 544 39.68 -3.69 -4.15
CA LYS A 544 39.94 -4.52 -5.34
C LYS A 544 39.61 -6.03 -5.14
N ARG A 545 38.86 -6.37 -4.10
CA ARG A 545 38.30 -7.70 -3.92
C ARG A 545 36.99 -7.82 -4.67
N SER A 546 36.62 -9.04 -5.03
CA SER A 546 35.32 -9.34 -5.61
C SER A 546 34.22 -9.26 -4.55
N PHE A 547 33.03 -8.89 -4.96
CA PHE A 547 31.85 -8.86 -4.14
C PHE A 547 30.61 -9.19 -4.97
N ASP A 548 29.54 -9.55 -4.28
CA ASP A 548 28.24 -9.78 -4.90
C ASP A 548 27.31 -8.62 -4.61
N ILE A 549 26.41 -8.35 -5.53
CA ILE A 549 25.41 -7.28 -5.40
C ILE A 549 24.00 -7.79 -5.65
N ALA A 550 23.04 -7.31 -4.86
CA ALA A 550 21.63 -7.43 -5.13
C ALA A 550 21.07 -6.05 -5.54
N TYR A 551 20.28 -6.01 -6.61
CA TYR A 551 19.88 -4.74 -7.21
C TYR A 551 18.58 -4.82 -8.03
N THR A 552 17.92 -3.67 -8.20
CA THR A 552 16.90 -3.46 -9.21
C THR A 552 17.45 -2.64 -10.38
N ILE A 553 16.84 -2.78 -11.55
CA ILE A 553 17.26 -2.08 -12.78
C ILE A 553 16.32 -0.88 -12.99
N GLU A 554 16.91 0.33 -13.03
CA GLU A 554 16.19 1.60 -13.08
C GLU A 554 16.59 2.45 -14.29
N ASP A 555 15.75 3.44 -14.62
CA ASP A 555 16.16 4.53 -15.50
C ASP A 555 17.13 5.45 -14.75
N ASN A 556 18.19 5.85 -15.40
CA ASN A 556 19.07 6.88 -14.86
C ASN A 556 18.38 8.25 -14.93
N ILE A 557 18.07 8.81 -13.76
CA ILE A 557 17.36 10.09 -13.65
C ILE A 557 18.14 11.25 -14.28
N PHE A 558 19.47 11.18 -14.26
CA PHE A 558 20.35 12.27 -14.74
C PHE A 558 20.80 12.11 -16.19
N LYS A 559 20.77 10.88 -16.72
CA LYS A 559 21.21 10.57 -18.10
C LYS A 559 20.08 9.82 -18.81
N ARG A 560 19.32 10.53 -19.63
CA ARG A 560 18.22 9.93 -20.42
C ARG A 560 18.72 8.73 -21.23
N ASN A 561 17.93 7.68 -21.27
CA ASN A 561 18.19 6.42 -21.99
C ASN A 561 19.40 5.60 -21.47
N MET A 562 19.86 5.84 -20.27
CA MET A 562 20.85 5.00 -19.60
C MET A 562 20.22 4.23 -18.45
N VAL A 563 20.66 2.99 -18.27
CA VAL A 563 20.28 2.13 -17.16
C VAL A 563 21.15 2.47 -15.95
N GLN A 564 20.57 2.40 -14.76
CA GLN A 564 21.26 2.50 -13.49
C GLN A 564 20.78 1.39 -12.57
N LEU A 565 21.70 0.73 -11.86
CA LEU A 565 21.36 -0.24 -10.83
C LEU A 565 21.07 0.51 -9.53
N GLN A 566 19.94 0.21 -8.91
CA GLN A 566 19.72 0.57 -7.52
C GLN A 566 20.15 -0.61 -6.67
N ILE A 567 21.24 -0.45 -5.96
CA ILE A 567 21.84 -1.53 -5.15
C ILE A 567 21.11 -1.59 -3.81
N GLU A 568 20.53 -2.74 -3.53
CA GLU A 568 19.82 -3.02 -2.28
C GLU A 568 20.77 -3.58 -1.22
N ASP A 569 21.72 -4.44 -1.62
CA ASP A 569 22.73 -4.98 -0.72
C ASP A 569 24.04 -5.34 -1.43
N ILE A 570 25.12 -5.36 -0.65
CA ILE A 570 26.49 -5.69 -1.11
C ILE A 570 27.09 -6.65 -0.09
N ARG A 571 27.59 -7.81 -0.54
CA ARG A 571 28.25 -8.79 0.31
C ARG A 571 29.62 -9.23 -0.26
N PRO A 572 30.58 -9.69 0.55
CA PRO A 572 31.79 -10.34 0.06
C PRO A 572 31.44 -11.51 -0.85
N ALA A 573 32.26 -11.79 -1.87
CA ALA A 573 32.13 -13.02 -2.65
C ALA A 573 32.50 -14.24 -1.78
N GLU A 574 31.81 -15.38 -1.96
CA GLU A 574 31.97 -16.58 -1.13
C GLU A 574 33.41 -17.17 -1.14
N GLU A 575 34.23 -16.84 -2.14
CA GLU A 575 35.63 -17.28 -2.23
C GLU A 575 36.60 -16.48 -1.35
N ASP A 576 36.15 -15.40 -0.73
CA ASP A 576 36.96 -14.49 0.08
C ASP A 576 36.71 -14.65 1.61
N GLU A 577 35.87 -15.60 2.04
CA GLU A 577 35.76 -16.02 3.43
C GLU A 577 36.84 -17.06 3.76
#